data_ea2a1be429fc6d15624cff3d2963cf80
#
_entry.id   ea2a1be429fc6d15624cff3d2963cf80
#
_cell.length_a   1.000
_cell.length_b   1.000
_cell.length_c   1.000
_cell.angle_alpha   90.00
_cell.angle_beta   90.00
_cell.angle_gamma   90.00
#
_symmetry.space_group_name_H-M   'P 1'
#
loop_
_entity.id
_entity.type
_entity.pdbx_description
1 polymer ?
#
loop_
_entity_poly.entity_id
_entity_poly.type
_entity_poly.pdbx_seq_one_letter_code
_entity_poly.pdbx_strand_id
1 'polypeptide(L)'
;MPGVKYMGDWDARPHPARVIRVNSEILATWRLILGKKDQQIEYTKLLSPVTTLEQGAVVALGRVKQRLGSFHAQMSRGLDEGSAKRTGLIRWETWDPTNWSEAILKGPQIGVATPFFKQPPNTGTKGRPQDLAALPTDALPRAEYVRAADLVTYEAAKDLWMDSREPGRLRPYTDFFRLVWRRMIPDNTDRSLFAALIPPGATHIDGIFSMTMPSNHETALVSGLWSSLPFDYILRITGLTNLHTSDAQMMPMPASDAPLAIPLLLRALRLNCLTTAYADLWAELYNDAWRDETWTVAWPNIAPLGNIGPTWERVTPLRTEYERRAALVEIDALVAVWLGITEEQLEAIYPARYPVLGDYEDVSWYDATGRKLAGNWNTFGTGQTKEHWQQFQAYQEDQTKNPPPDGYQPPFYKADRIAEYRQAHAAFTGRMKEAAS
;
A
#
# COMPACT_ATOMS: atom_id res chain seq x y z
N MET A 1 23.20 -13.63 6.69
CA MET A 1 22.90 -12.27 6.18
C MET A 1 22.43 -12.42 4.76
N PRO A 2 21.37 -11.74 4.34
CA PRO A 2 21.07 -11.68 2.93
C PRO A 2 22.23 -10.97 2.22
N GLY A 3 22.89 -11.65 1.31
CA GLY A 3 23.95 -11.05 0.50
C GLY A 3 23.35 -10.10 -0.52
N VAL A 4 24.14 -9.15 -1.00
CA VAL A 4 23.76 -8.32 -2.14
C VAL A 4 24.00 -9.13 -3.40
N LYS A 5 23.02 -9.17 -4.31
CA LYS A 5 23.19 -9.79 -5.63
C LYS A 5 23.93 -8.83 -6.56
N TYR A 6 24.81 -9.36 -7.36
CA TYR A 6 25.47 -8.68 -8.47
C TYR A 6 25.39 -9.57 -9.71
N MET A 7 24.86 -9.04 -10.80
CA MET A 7 24.63 -9.81 -12.06
C MET A 7 23.83 -11.11 -11.83
N GLY A 8 22.83 -11.09 -10.96
CA GLY A 8 21.97 -12.24 -10.68
C GLY A 8 22.48 -13.19 -9.61
N ASP A 9 23.74 -13.12 -9.20
CA ASP A 9 24.36 -13.97 -8.21
C ASP A 9 24.66 -13.25 -6.90
N TRP A 10 24.94 -14.02 -5.84
CA TRP A 10 25.35 -13.48 -4.56
C TRP A 10 26.77 -12.88 -4.66
N ASP A 11 26.88 -11.57 -4.41
CA ASP A 11 28.19 -10.91 -4.35
C ASP A 11 28.74 -10.98 -2.94
N ALA A 12 29.65 -11.89 -2.69
CA ALA A 12 30.34 -12.07 -1.40
C ALA A 12 31.60 -11.22 -1.26
N ARG A 13 31.97 -10.40 -2.28
CA ARG A 13 33.19 -9.58 -2.22
C ARG A 13 33.07 -8.53 -1.11
N PRO A 14 34.17 -8.30 -0.35
CA PRO A 14 34.20 -7.21 0.63
C PRO A 14 34.09 -5.86 -0.09
N HIS A 15 33.19 -4.99 0.42
CA HIS A 15 33.00 -3.66 -0.15
C HIS A 15 32.78 -2.64 0.97
N PRO A 16 33.46 -1.46 0.96
CA PRO A 16 33.35 -0.44 2.00
C PRO A 16 31.89 -0.02 2.28
N ALA A 17 31.03 0.07 1.24
CA ALA A 17 29.63 0.42 1.38
C ALA A 17 28.80 -0.62 2.15
N ARG A 18 29.32 -1.80 2.42
CA ARG A 18 28.69 -2.87 3.21
C ARG A 18 29.18 -2.89 4.67
N VAL A 19 30.18 -2.09 4.99
CA VAL A 19 30.71 -1.99 6.36
C VAL A 19 29.87 -0.98 7.13
N ILE A 20 28.96 -1.48 7.93
CA ILE A 20 28.11 -0.66 8.80
C ILE A 20 28.76 -0.58 10.18
N ARG A 21 29.12 0.62 10.58
CA ARG A 21 29.60 0.88 11.93
C ARG A 21 28.41 1.09 12.85
N VAL A 22 28.31 0.26 13.89
CA VAL A 22 27.25 0.37 14.90
C VAL A 22 27.86 0.98 16.16
N ASN A 23 27.33 2.12 16.56
CA ASN A 23 27.67 2.83 17.79
C ASN A 23 26.41 3.06 18.64
N SER A 24 26.56 3.65 19.81
CA SER A 24 25.45 3.90 20.73
C SER A 24 24.34 4.80 20.13
N GLU A 25 24.69 5.75 19.28
CA GLU A 25 23.73 6.63 18.61
C GLU A 25 22.86 5.84 17.60
N ILE A 26 23.47 4.97 16.81
CA ILE A 26 22.79 4.09 15.88
C ILE A 26 21.89 3.10 16.63
N LEU A 27 22.37 2.50 17.70
CA LEU A 27 21.57 1.62 18.55
C LEU A 27 20.38 2.37 19.17
N ALA A 28 20.56 3.60 19.63
CA ALA A 28 19.48 4.42 20.14
C ALA A 28 18.41 4.68 19.06
N THR A 29 18.82 4.98 17.82
CA THR A 29 17.93 5.13 16.68
C THR A 29 17.16 3.84 16.37
N TRP A 30 17.83 2.70 16.32
CA TRP A 30 17.20 1.41 16.08
C TRP A 30 16.22 1.05 17.18
N ARG A 31 16.53 1.34 18.43
CA ARG A 31 15.65 1.15 19.58
C ARG A 31 14.34 1.95 19.43
N LEU A 32 14.42 3.17 18.91
CA LEU A 32 13.23 3.99 18.61
C LEU A 32 12.35 3.37 17.54
N ILE A 33 12.96 2.87 16.45
CA ILE A 33 12.24 2.20 15.36
C ILE A 33 11.56 0.91 15.86
N LEU A 34 12.23 0.17 16.75
CA LEU A 34 11.71 -1.06 17.34
C LEU A 34 10.67 -0.82 18.46
N GLY A 35 10.39 0.43 18.83
CA GLY A 35 9.45 0.76 19.88
C GLY A 35 9.88 0.36 21.31
N LYS A 36 11.18 0.17 21.53
CA LYS A 36 11.74 -0.32 22.80
C LYS A 36 12.42 0.80 23.61
N LYS A 37 11.76 1.96 23.72
CA LYS A 37 12.32 3.17 24.36
C LYS A 37 12.88 2.93 25.77
N ASP A 38 12.25 2.08 26.56
CA ASP A 38 12.62 1.79 27.95
C ASP A 38 13.66 0.68 28.09
N GLN A 39 14.04 0.02 26.99
CA GLN A 39 15.08 -1.00 26.99
C GLN A 39 16.48 -0.34 27.06
N GLN A 40 17.42 -0.96 27.77
CA GLN A 40 18.83 -0.53 27.74
C GLN A 40 19.39 -0.65 26.32
N ILE A 41 20.27 0.30 25.93
CA ILE A 41 20.78 0.38 24.56
C ILE A 41 21.52 -0.89 24.15
N GLU A 42 22.25 -1.50 25.07
CA GLU A 42 23.05 -2.71 24.88
C GLU A 42 22.21 -3.94 24.48
N TYR A 43 20.92 -3.95 24.82
CA TYR A 43 20.00 -5.04 24.47
C TYR A 43 19.19 -4.74 23.20
N THR A 44 19.52 -3.65 22.48
CA THR A 44 18.81 -3.31 21.25
C THR A 44 19.04 -4.39 20.17
N LYS A 45 17.95 -4.95 19.64
CA LYS A 45 18.03 -5.87 18.50
C LYS A 45 18.72 -5.17 17.32
N LEU A 46 19.71 -5.82 16.75
CA LEU A 46 20.38 -5.31 15.56
C LEU A 46 19.41 -5.35 14.36
N LEU A 47 19.25 -4.22 13.72
CA LEU A 47 18.68 -4.18 12.38
C LEU A 47 19.76 -4.56 11.37
N SER A 48 19.36 -5.00 10.19
CA SER A 48 20.29 -5.52 9.18
C SER A 48 20.26 -4.73 7.87
N PRO A 49 20.56 -3.41 7.89
CA PRO A 49 20.80 -2.70 6.63
C PRO A 49 21.98 -3.37 5.91
N VAL A 50 21.91 -3.48 4.60
CA VAL A 50 22.93 -4.18 3.78
C VAL A 50 24.02 -3.21 3.33
N THR A 51 23.68 -1.93 3.21
CA THR A 51 24.59 -0.89 2.75
C THR A 51 24.57 0.34 3.67
N THR A 52 25.60 1.19 3.56
CA THR A 52 25.65 2.48 4.28
C THR A 52 24.53 3.43 3.84
N LEU A 53 24.03 3.34 2.60
CA LEU A 53 22.87 4.10 2.12
C LEU A 53 21.58 3.64 2.81
N GLU A 54 21.35 2.34 2.92
CA GLU A 54 20.23 1.82 3.71
C GLU A 54 20.33 2.23 5.19
N GLN A 55 21.52 2.20 5.77
CA GLN A 55 21.74 2.69 7.13
C GLN A 55 21.35 4.18 7.27
N GLY A 56 21.67 5.00 6.27
CA GLY A 56 21.23 6.40 6.20
C GLY A 56 19.72 6.55 6.20
N ALA A 57 19.00 5.71 5.44
CA ALA A 57 17.54 5.69 5.43
C ALA A 57 16.95 5.27 6.79
N VAL A 58 17.54 4.28 7.46
CA VAL A 58 17.14 3.88 8.83
C VAL A 58 17.32 5.04 9.81
N VAL A 59 18.40 5.80 9.70
CA VAL A 59 18.61 7.00 10.53
C VAL A 59 17.55 8.06 10.25
N ALA A 60 17.17 8.29 8.99
CA ALA A 60 16.11 9.22 8.63
C ALA A 60 14.76 8.81 9.27
N LEU A 61 14.38 7.54 9.17
CA LEU A 61 13.18 6.98 9.82
C LEU A 61 13.19 7.17 11.34
N GLY A 62 14.36 7.07 11.98
CA GLY A 62 14.52 7.27 13.42
C GLY A 62 14.38 8.73 13.86
N ARG A 63 14.57 9.70 12.95
CA ARG A 63 14.42 11.15 13.24
C ARG A 63 12.95 11.56 13.39
N VAL A 64 12.03 10.83 12.80
CA VAL A 64 10.60 11.06 13.01
C VAL A 64 10.25 10.66 14.44
N LYS A 65 10.11 11.62 15.33
CA LYS A 65 9.90 11.37 16.77
C LYS A 65 8.49 10.91 17.10
N GLN A 66 7.50 11.39 16.34
CA GLN A 66 6.10 11.05 16.54
C GLN A 66 5.81 9.66 16.01
N ARG A 67 4.99 8.93 16.75
CA ARG A 67 4.55 7.57 16.41
C ARG A 67 3.03 7.52 16.39
N LEU A 68 2.49 6.66 15.55
CA LEU A 68 1.04 6.51 15.37
C LEU A 68 0.27 6.38 16.69
N GLY A 69 0.80 5.65 17.67
CA GLY A 69 0.19 5.48 18.99
C GLY A 69 -0.01 6.77 19.79
N SER A 70 0.70 7.86 19.44
CA SER A 70 0.52 9.18 20.09
C SER A 70 -0.67 9.96 19.54
N PHE A 71 -1.33 9.46 18.48
CA PHE A 71 -2.44 10.14 17.79
C PHE A 71 -3.80 9.53 18.08
N HIS A 72 -3.94 8.78 19.19
CA HIS A 72 -5.20 8.19 19.63
C HIS A 72 -5.87 7.29 18.58
N ALA A 73 -5.08 6.60 17.76
CA ALA A 73 -5.60 5.62 16.82
C ALA A 73 -6.34 4.51 17.55
N GLN A 74 -7.57 4.23 17.15
CA GLN A 74 -8.36 3.12 17.67
C GLN A 74 -8.18 1.92 16.73
N MET A 75 -7.93 0.74 17.29
CA MET A 75 -7.56 -0.44 16.53
C MET A 75 -8.39 -1.65 16.92
N SER A 76 -8.72 -2.50 15.94
CA SER A 76 -9.41 -3.78 16.14
C SER A 76 -8.69 -4.89 15.39
N ARG A 77 -8.65 -6.07 16.00
CA ARG A 77 -8.22 -7.30 15.32
C ARG A 77 -9.38 -8.03 14.61
N GLY A 78 -10.59 -7.47 14.71
CA GLY A 78 -11.79 -8.11 14.19
C GLY A 78 -12.16 -9.40 14.92
N LEU A 79 -12.87 -10.27 14.25
CA LEU A 79 -13.32 -11.55 14.79
C LEU A 79 -12.16 -12.56 14.84
N ASP A 80 -11.93 -13.19 15.97
CA ASP A 80 -11.05 -14.38 16.04
C ASP A 80 -11.69 -15.51 15.24
N GLU A 81 -11.11 -15.88 14.10
CA GLU A 81 -11.69 -16.84 13.15
C GLU A 81 -12.06 -18.17 13.81
N GLY A 82 -11.12 -18.71 14.59
CA GLY A 82 -11.30 -20.01 15.23
C GLY A 82 -12.43 -20.00 16.27
N SER A 83 -12.45 -18.95 17.11
CA SER A 83 -13.47 -18.76 18.13
C SER A 83 -14.85 -18.48 17.52
N ALA A 84 -14.91 -17.56 16.54
CA ALA A 84 -16.16 -17.16 15.90
C ALA A 84 -16.86 -18.34 15.18
N LYS A 85 -16.08 -19.24 14.55
CA LYS A 85 -16.63 -20.48 13.98
C LYS A 85 -17.13 -21.44 15.07
N ARG A 86 -16.35 -21.65 16.11
CA ARG A 86 -16.69 -22.59 17.20
C ARG A 86 -17.92 -22.16 17.98
N THR A 87 -18.11 -20.85 18.16
CA THR A 87 -19.27 -20.30 18.87
C THR A 87 -20.50 -20.11 17.95
N GLY A 88 -20.40 -20.43 16.68
CA GLY A 88 -21.48 -20.25 15.72
C GLY A 88 -21.76 -18.79 15.35
N LEU A 89 -20.81 -17.88 15.59
CA LEU A 89 -20.95 -16.47 15.21
C LEU A 89 -20.88 -16.29 13.70
N ILE A 90 -19.97 -17.03 13.05
CA ILE A 90 -19.79 -17.10 11.59
C ILE A 90 -19.68 -18.56 11.13
N ARG A 91 -20.02 -18.82 9.86
CA ARG A 91 -19.74 -20.10 9.21
C ARG A 91 -19.05 -19.89 7.87
N TRP A 92 -18.32 -20.89 7.44
CA TRP A 92 -17.69 -20.91 6.12
C TRP A 92 -18.75 -21.07 5.03
N GLU A 93 -18.81 -20.08 4.16
CA GLU A 93 -19.68 -20.09 2.97
C GLU A 93 -19.18 -18.98 2.02
N THR A 94 -18.79 -19.37 0.80
CA THR A 94 -18.40 -18.38 -0.21
C THR A 94 -19.64 -17.83 -0.88
N TRP A 95 -19.82 -16.51 -0.85
CA TRP A 95 -20.99 -15.83 -1.37
C TRP A 95 -20.70 -14.39 -1.79
N ASP A 96 -21.67 -13.75 -2.45
CA ASP A 96 -21.61 -12.37 -2.89
C ASP A 96 -22.52 -11.52 -1.99
N PRO A 97 -21.95 -10.70 -1.06
CA PRO A 97 -22.71 -9.77 -0.23
C PRO A 97 -23.51 -8.77 -1.05
N THR A 98 -24.64 -8.31 -0.53
CA THR A 98 -25.49 -7.30 -1.18
C THR A 98 -25.16 -5.88 -0.71
N ASN A 99 -24.45 -5.75 0.43
CA ASN A 99 -23.97 -4.50 1.00
C ASN A 99 -22.74 -4.74 1.85
N TRP A 100 -22.02 -3.65 2.20
CA TRP A 100 -20.79 -3.73 2.98
C TRP A 100 -20.98 -4.31 4.40
N SER A 101 -22.15 -4.16 5.03
CA SER A 101 -22.38 -4.69 6.38
C SER A 101 -22.48 -6.21 6.44
N GLU A 102 -22.68 -6.84 5.31
CA GLU A 102 -22.69 -8.30 5.16
C GLU A 102 -21.30 -8.86 4.86
N ALA A 103 -20.37 -8.04 4.42
CA ALA A 103 -19.02 -8.48 4.06
C ALA A 103 -18.19 -8.82 5.29
N ILE A 104 -17.58 -10.01 5.31
CA ILE A 104 -16.59 -10.46 6.28
C ILE A 104 -15.27 -10.65 5.53
N LEU A 105 -14.35 -9.70 5.68
CA LEU A 105 -13.12 -9.65 4.90
C LEU A 105 -12.06 -10.61 5.45
N LYS A 106 -11.18 -11.06 4.55
CA LYS A 106 -10.06 -11.97 4.81
C LYS A 106 -8.76 -11.42 4.20
N GLY A 107 -7.62 -11.73 4.82
CA GLY A 107 -6.30 -11.20 4.45
C GLY A 107 -6.00 -11.14 2.94
N PRO A 108 -6.18 -12.20 2.16
CA PRO A 108 -5.87 -12.19 0.71
C PRO A 108 -6.60 -11.13 -0.12
N GLN A 109 -7.75 -10.63 0.35
CA GLN A 109 -8.53 -9.60 -0.34
C GLN A 109 -7.86 -8.22 -0.30
N ILE A 110 -7.05 -7.96 0.74
CA ILE A 110 -6.37 -6.68 0.91
C ILE A 110 -5.10 -6.65 0.07
N GLY A 111 -5.06 -5.75 -0.90
CA GLY A 111 -3.88 -5.38 -1.66
C GLY A 111 -3.28 -4.06 -1.17
N VAL A 112 -2.33 -3.51 -1.91
CA VAL A 112 -1.87 -2.14 -1.67
C VAL A 112 -2.94 -1.19 -2.20
N ALA A 113 -3.53 -0.40 -1.31
CA ALA A 113 -4.59 0.57 -1.57
C ALA A 113 -5.83 -0.02 -2.29
N THR A 114 -6.21 -1.26 -1.99
CA THR A 114 -7.43 -1.88 -2.52
C THR A 114 -7.90 -3.06 -1.68
N PRO A 115 -9.21 -3.19 -1.36
CA PRO A 115 -9.83 -4.38 -0.77
C PRO A 115 -10.27 -5.42 -1.81
N PHE A 116 -9.98 -5.19 -3.09
CA PHE A 116 -10.37 -6.05 -4.21
C PHE A 116 -9.20 -6.85 -4.81
N PHE A 117 -8.13 -7.12 -4.04
CA PHE A 117 -6.92 -7.73 -4.61
C PHE A 117 -7.16 -9.17 -5.06
N LYS A 118 -7.42 -10.11 -4.15
CA LYS A 118 -7.69 -11.51 -4.49
C LYS A 118 -9.04 -11.93 -3.94
N GLN A 119 -10.04 -11.94 -4.80
CA GLN A 119 -11.37 -12.34 -4.38
C GLN A 119 -11.50 -13.87 -4.29
N PRO A 120 -12.29 -14.38 -3.33
CA PRO A 120 -12.59 -15.80 -3.23
C PRO A 120 -13.14 -16.34 -4.54
N PRO A 121 -12.64 -17.49 -5.03
CA PRO A 121 -13.14 -18.08 -6.27
C PRO A 121 -14.47 -18.80 -6.06
N ASN A 122 -15.27 -18.96 -7.12
CA ASN A 122 -16.46 -19.80 -7.10
C ASN A 122 -16.10 -21.28 -6.90
N THR A 123 -14.97 -21.69 -7.46
CA THR A 123 -14.43 -23.05 -7.36
C THR A 123 -12.92 -23.02 -7.17
N GLY A 124 -12.39 -23.94 -6.39
CA GLY A 124 -10.97 -24.02 -6.10
C GLY A 124 -10.54 -23.20 -4.86
N THR A 125 -9.25 -23.12 -4.61
CA THR A 125 -8.68 -22.54 -3.36
C THR A 125 -7.92 -21.24 -3.56
N LYS A 126 -7.64 -20.84 -4.81
CA LYS A 126 -6.81 -19.66 -5.10
C LYS A 126 -7.65 -18.52 -5.65
N GLY A 127 -7.78 -17.46 -4.88
CA GLY A 127 -8.34 -16.20 -5.35
C GLY A 127 -7.52 -15.61 -6.52
N ARG A 128 -8.21 -14.91 -7.43
CA ARG A 128 -7.58 -14.22 -8.56
C ARG A 128 -7.61 -12.71 -8.34
N PRO A 129 -6.59 -11.98 -8.83
CA PRO A 129 -6.63 -10.53 -8.86
C PRO A 129 -7.86 -10.05 -9.63
N GLN A 130 -8.50 -9.01 -9.07
CA GLN A 130 -9.65 -8.36 -9.69
C GLN A 130 -9.17 -7.35 -10.73
N ASP A 131 -9.85 -7.27 -11.86
CA ASP A 131 -9.67 -6.20 -12.83
C ASP A 131 -10.32 -4.91 -12.29
N LEU A 132 -9.49 -3.98 -11.81
CA LEU A 132 -9.99 -2.71 -11.25
C LEU A 132 -10.47 -1.75 -12.35
N ALA A 133 -9.99 -1.89 -13.59
CA ALA A 133 -10.46 -1.08 -14.72
C ALA A 133 -11.90 -1.45 -15.09
N ALA A 134 -12.23 -2.73 -15.01
CA ALA A 134 -13.58 -3.26 -15.27
C ALA A 134 -14.49 -3.27 -14.03
N LEU A 135 -13.96 -2.92 -12.82
CA LEU A 135 -14.70 -3.01 -11.57
C LEU A 135 -15.98 -2.13 -11.62
N PRO A 136 -17.17 -2.67 -11.35
CA PRO A 136 -18.41 -1.89 -11.22
C PRO A 136 -18.30 -0.79 -10.17
N THR A 137 -19.05 0.29 -10.35
CA THR A 137 -19.03 1.44 -9.40
C THR A 137 -19.65 1.11 -8.05
N ASP A 138 -20.49 0.11 -7.98
CA ASP A 138 -21.18 -0.43 -6.80
C ASP A 138 -20.61 -1.78 -6.33
N ALA A 139 -19.44 -2.17 -6.84
CA ALA A 139 -18.83 -3.46 -6.52
C ALA A 139 -18.63 -3.65 -5.01
N LEU A 140 -18.86 -4.89 -4.58
CA LEU A 140 -18.63 -5.37 -3.22
C LEU A 140 -17.59 -6.50 -3.24
N PRO A 141 -16.75 -6.62 -2.21
CA PRO A 141 -15.87 -7.76 -2.11
C PRO A 141 -16.67 -9.04 -1.80
N ARG A 142 -16.31 -10.14 -2.45
CA ARG A 142 -16.87 -11.46 -2.11
C ARG A 142 -16.43 -11.87 -0.71
N ALA A 143 -17.24 -12.66 -0.03
CA ALA A 143 -16.93 -13.18 1.29
C ALA A 143 -16.77 -14.70 1.30
N GLU A 144 -15.89 -15.23 2.17
CA GLU A 144 -15.76 -16.68 2.46
C GLU A 144 -16.47 -17.07 3.76
N TYR A 145 -17.06 -16.09 4.42
CA TYR A 145 -17.80 -16.27 5.66
C TYR A 145 -19.14 -15.55 5.58
N VAL A 146 -20.13 -16.17 6.17
CA VAL A 146 -21.43 -15.56 6.41
C VAL A 146 -21.70 -15.50 7.90
N ARG A 147 -22.43 -14.49 8.34
CA ARG A 147 -22.97 -14.44 9.70
C ARG A 147 -23.89 -15.65 9.95
N ALA A 148 -23.64 -16.37 11.04
CA ALA A 148 -24.44 -17.54 11.44
C ALA A 148 -25.30 -17.26 12.68
N ALA A 149 -24.87 -16.35 13.57
CA ALA A 149 -25.65 -15.90 14.71
C ALA A 149 -26.76 -14.92 14.32
N ASP A 150 -27.71 -14.72 15.22
CA ASP A 150 -28.67 -13.61 15.12
C ASP A 150 -27.94 -12.25 15.14
N LEU A 151 -28.64 -11.19 14.71
CA LEU A 151 -28.05 -9.87 14.55
C LEU A 151 -27.53 -9.29 15.87
N VAL A 152 -28.30 -9.46 16.97
CA VAL A 152 -27.97 -8.89 18.29
C VAL A 152 -26.66 -9.50 18.79
N THR A 153 -26.56 -10.84 18.75
CA THR A 153 -25.35 -11.58 19.14
C THR A 153 -24.15 -11.18 18.28
N TYR A 154 -24.35 -11.02 16.97
CA TYR A 154 -23.29 -10.63 16.06
C TYR A 154 -22.80 -9.19 16.29
N GLU A 155 -23.71 -8.24 16.49
CA GLU A 155 -23.36 -6.85 16.76
C GLU A 155 -22.65 -6.71 18.13
N ALA A 156 -23.07 -7.46 19.15
CA ALA A 156 -22.44 -7.47 20.46
C ALA A 156 -20.98 -8.02 20.44
N ALA A 157 -20.59 -8.75 19.41
CA ALA A 157 -19.22 -9.27 19.25
C ALA A 157 -18.24 -8.26 18.64
N LYS A 158 -18.72 -7.09 18.19
CA LYS A 158 -17.88 -6.05 17.58
C LYS A 158 -17.23 -5.18 18.65
N ASP A 159 -15.97 -4.80 18.41
CA ASP A 159 -15.31 -3.78 19.23
C ASP A 159 -16.07 -2.44 19.13
N LEU A 160 -16.09 -1.72 20.24
CA LEU A 160 -16.68 -0.38 20.30
C LEU A 160 -15.58 0.67 20.33
N TRP A 161 -15.69 1.66 19.46
CA TRP A 161 -14.78 2.78 19.32
C TRP A 161 -15.46 4.10 19.71
N MET A 162 -14.66 5.01 20.27
CA MET A 162 -15.11 6.36 20.58
C MET A 162 -15.35 7.15 19.30
N ASP A 163 -16.51 7.75 19.16
CA ASP A 163 -16.77 8.71 18.09
C ASP A 163 -16.12 10.06 18.43
N SER A 164 -15.08 10.45 17.71
CA SER A 164 -14.39 11.73 17.93
C SER A 164 -15.28 12.95 17.63
N ARG A 165 -16.33 12.77 16.81
CA ARG A 165 -17.32 13.83 16.49
C ARG A 165 -18.36 14.01 17.59
N GLU A 166 -18.62 12.97 18.40
CA GLU A 166 -19.55 12.96 19.51
C GLU A 166 -18.87 12.40 20.77
N PRO A 167 -18.05 13.19 21.48
CA PRO A 167 -17.32 12.74 22.66
C PRO A 167 -18.20 12.04 23.68
N GLY A 168 -17.81 10.85 24.12
CA GLY A 168 -18.57 10.00 25.03
C GLY A 168 -19.50 8.99 24.35
N ARG A 169 -19.69 9.06 23.03
CA ARG A 169 -20.44 8.06 22.27
C ARG A 169 -19.55 6.95 21.78
N LEU A 170 -19.89 5.72 22.12
CA LEU A 170 -19.27 4.51 21.59
C LEU A 170 -20.10 3.99 20.42
N ARG A 171 -19.42 3.57 19.35
CA ARG A 171 -20.04 2.97 18.16
C ARG A 171 -19.28 1.71 17.73
N PRO A 172 -19.93 0.75 17.08
CA PRO A 172 -19.23 -0.38 16.48
C PRO A 172 -18.07 0.10 15.57
N TYR A 173 -16.93 -0.56 15.65
CA TYR A 173 -15.78 -0.21 14.83
C TYR A 173 -16.09 -0.26 13.32
N THR A 174 -17.11 -0.99 12.92
CA THR A 174 -17.59 -1.08 11.54
C THR A 174 -18.28 0.17 11.03
N ASP A 175 -18.64 1.12 11.89
CA ASP A 175 -19.31 2.37 11.50
C ASP A 175 -18.36 3.44 10.95
N PHE A 176 -17.05 3.17 10.96
CA PHE A 176 -16.01 4.12 10.57
C PHE A 176 -15.41 3.76 9.22
N PHE A 177 -14.92 4.75 8.46
CA PHE A 177 -13.90 4.52 7.45
C PHE A 177 -12.63 4.06 8.17
N ARG A 178 -12.02 3.00 7.68
CA ARG A 178 -10.90 2.35 8.36
C ARG A 178 -9.77 2.03 7.40
N LEU A 179 -8.56 2.21 7.87
CA LEU A 179 -7.40 1.56 7.28
C LEU A 179 -7.36 0.12 7.77
N VAL A 180 -7.36 -0.83 6.87
CA VAL A 180 -7.15 -2.25 7.15
C VAL A 180 -5.80 -2.71 6.63
N TRP A 181 -5.17 -3.67 7.30
CA TRP A 181 -3.92 -4.27 6.84
C TRP A 181 -3.86 -5.77 7.10
N ARG A 182 -3.08 -6.48 6.29
CA ARG A 182 -2.80 -7.89 6.55
C ARG A 182 -1.91 -8.03 7.79
N ARG A 183 -2.32 -8.89 8.71
CA ARG A 183 -1.50 -9.22 9.88
C ARG A 183 -0.18 -9.88 9.47
N MET A 184 -0.23 -10.90 8.62
CA MET A 184 0.96 -11.64 8.18
C MET A 184 1.79 -10.80 7.20
N ILE A 185 3.09 -10.74 7.46
CA ILE A 185 4.08 -10.02 6.65
C ILE A 185 4.83 -11.04 5.80
N PRO A 186 4.59 -11.12 4.49
CA PRO A 186 5.40 -11.95 3.61
C PRO A 186 6.77 -11.30 3.35
N ASP A 187 7.81 -12.10 3.23
CA ASP A 187 9.20 -11.67 2.97
C ASP A 187 9.65 -11.90 1.53
N ASN A 188 8.97 -12.78 0.79
CA ASN A 188 9.32 -13.25 -0.54
C ASN A 188 8.33 -12.81 -1.64
N THR A 189 7.69 -11.67 -1.44
CA THR A 189 6.74 -11.07 -2.39
C THR A 189 7.19 -9.66 -2.80
N ASP A 190 6.51 -9.07 -3.78
CA ASP A 190 6.75 -7.71 -4.26
C ASP A 190 6.60 -6.65 -3.16
N ARG A 191 5.69 -6.87 -2.20
CA ARG A 191 5.45 -5.99 -1.04
C ARG A 191 5.29 -6.83 0.23
N SER A 192 5.51 -6.21 1.39
CA SER A 192 5.29 -6.81 2.72
C SER A 192 4.13 -6.15 3.45
N LEU A 193 3.90 -4.85 3.23
CA LEU A 193 2.81 -4.08 3.79
C LEU A 193 1.64 -3.99 2.80
N PHE A 194 0.58 -4.74 3.08
CA PHE A 194 -0.67 -4.69 2.32
C PHE A 194 -1.72 -4.00 3.16
N ALA A 195 -2.06 -2.77 2.81
CA ALA A 195 -3.02 -1.96 3.51
C ALA A 195 -3.94 -1.22 2.54
N ALA A 196 -5.20 -1.00 2.93
CA ALA A 196 -6.20 -0.31 2.14
C ALA A 196 -7.26 0.36 3.02
N LEU A 197 -7.85 1.45 2.53
CA LEU A 197 -9.06 2.00 3.12
C LEU A 197 -10.27 1.12 2.80
N ILE A 198 -11.16 0.95 3.76
CA ILE A 198 -12.48 0.35 3.55
C ILE A 198 -13.59 1.28 4.08
N PRO A 199 -14.75 1.28 3.43
CA PRO A 199 -15.89 2.05 3.89
C PRO A 199 -16.52 1.42 5.14
N PRO A 200 -17.47 2.11 5.82
CA PRO A 200 -18.27 1.54 6.88
C PRO A 200 -19.03 0.27 6.47
N GLY A 201 -19.31 -0.59 7.44
CA GLY A 201 -20.12 -1.80 7.29
C GLY A 201 -19.34 -3.09 7.53
N ALA A 202 -18.32 -3.36 6.74
CA ALA A 202 -17.62 -4.65 6.73
C ALA A 202 -16.98 -5.01 8.07
N THR A 203 -17.14 -6.27 8.48
CA THR A 203 -16.30 -6.89 9.51
C THR A 203 -15.09 -7.57 8.84
N HIS A 204 -14.20 -8.11 9.63
CA HIS A 204 -13.09 -8.94 9.15
C HIS A 204 -12.68 -9.96 10.21
N ILE A 205 -12.03 -11.03 9.77
CA ILE A 205 -11.38 -11.99 10.67
C ILE A 205 -9.95 -11.52 11.02
N ASP A 206 -9.37 -12.10 12.04
CA ASP A 206 -8.05 -11.74 12.62
C ASP A 206 -6.82 -11.98 11.73
N GLY A 207 -7.01 -12.35 10.47
CA GLY A 207 -6.01 -12.26 9.38
C GLY A 207 -5.82 -10.84 8.86
N ILE A 208 -6.75 -9.94 9.20
CA ILE A 208 -6.73 -8.49 8.97
C ILE A 208 -6.85 -7.78 10.32
N PHE A 209 -6.13 -6.68 10.47
CA PHE A 209 -6.37 -5.71 11.54
C PHE A 209 -6.86 -4.41 10.92
N SER A 210 -7.56 -3.60 11.70
CA SER A 210 -8.10 -2.33 11.26
C SER A 210 -7.85 -1.21 12.25
N MET A 211 -7.81 0.02 11.76
CA MET A 211 -7.76 1.22 12.59
C MET A 211 -8.54 2.37 11.98
N THR A 212 -8.95 3.30 12.87
CA THR A 212 -9.33 4.66 12.52
C THR A 212 -8.52 5.65 13.34
N MET A 213 -8.23 6.79 12.75
CA MET A 213 -7.66 7.96 13.43
C MET A 213 -8.82 8.84 13.95
N PRO A 214 -8.56 9.86 14.80
CA PRO A 214 -9.60 10.80 15.24
C PRO A 214 -10.38 11.48 14.11
N SER A 215 -9.78 11.61 12.92
CA SER A 215 -10.43 12.14 11.72
C SER A 215 -10.26 11.22 10.50
N ASN A 216 -11.21 11.32 9.56
CA ASN A 216 -11.09 10.64 8.26
C ASN A 216 -9.88 11.16 7.45
N HIS A 217 -9.54 12.46 7.62
CA HIS A 217 -8.35 13.06 7.01
C HIS A 217 -7.07 12.32 7.46
N GLU A 218 -6.88 12.16 8.75
CA GLU A 218 -5.71 11.45 9.29
C GLU A 218 -5.72 9.96 8.90
N THR A 219 -6.89 9.32 8.91
CA THR A 219 -7.04 7.92 8.46
C THR A 219 -6.61 7.75 7.01
N ALA A 220 -7.04 8.66 6.13
CA ALA A 220 -6.66 8.66 4.72
C ALA A 220 -5.17 8.99 4.53
N LEU A 221 -4.62 9.90 5.34
CA LEU A 221 -3.20 10.25 5.31
C LEU A 221 -2.33 9.02 5.67
N VAL A 222 -2.67 8.33 6.76
CA VAL A 222 -1.97 7.10 7.17
C VAL A 222 -2.08 6.03 6.07
N SER A 223 -3.23 5.92 5.39
CA SER A 223 -3.38 5.01 4.25
C SER A 223 -2.39 5.32 3.13
N GLY A 224 -2.17 6.59 2.81
CA GLY A 224 -1.17 7.02 1.83
C GLY A 224 0.26 6.67 2.27
N LEU A 225 0.61 6.99 3.52
CA LEU A 225 1.91 6.64 4.10
C LEU A 225 2.18 5.12 4.03
N TRP A 226 1.19 4.31 4.41
CA TRP A 226 1.32 2.84 4.44
C TRP A 226 1.26 2.20 3.05
N SER A 227 0.85 2.92 2.02
CA SER A 227 0.93 2.47 0.63
C SER A 227 2.35 2.59 0.07
N SER A 228 3.25 3.30 0.75
CA SER A 228 4.60 3.59 0.30
C SER A 228 5.62 2.49 0.58
N LEU A 229 6.65 2.45 -0.25
CA LEU A 229 7.81 1.58 -0.08
C LEU A 229 8.66 1.92 1.18
N PRO A 230 8.86 3.19 1.58
CA PRO A 230 9.51 3.52 2.86
C PRO A 230 8.83 2.90 4.09
N PHE A 231 7.49 2.83 4.14
CA PHE A 231 6.78 2.18 5.25
C PHE A 231 6.85 0.66 5.17
N ASP A 232 6.76 0.08 3.99
CA ASP A 232 7.00 -1.36 3.76
C ASP A 232 8.43 -1.75 4.20
N TYR A 233 9.41 -0.89 3.90
CA TYR A 233 10.80 -1.10 4.29
C TYR A 233 11.00 -1.22 5.81
N ILE A 234 10.23 -0.48 6.62
CA ILE A 234 10.27 -0.62 8.09
C ILE A 234 9.99 -2.06 8.50
N LEU A 235 9.01 -2.71 7.89
CA LEU A 235 8.67 -4.10 8.21
C LEU A 235 9.81 -5.05 7.82
N ARG A 236 10.38 -4.85 6.64
CA ARG A 236 11.48 -5.71 6.15
C ARG A 236 12.74 -5.58 7.00
N ILE A 237 13.10 -4.36 7.43
CA ILE A 237 14.31 -4.14 8.20
C ILE A 237 14.17 -4.57 9.67
N THR A 238 12.96 -4.53 10.22
CA THR A 238 12.69 -5.00 11.59
C THR A 238 12.56 -6.51 11.68
N GLY A 239 12.32 -7.18 10.55
CA GLY A 239 12.15 -8.63 10.47
C GLY A 239 10.93 -9.13 11.24
N LEU A 240 9.86 -8.35 11.24
CA LEU A 240 8.56 -8.77 11.79
C LEU A 240 7.90 -9.78 10.85
N THR A 241 7.30 -10.81 11.41
CA THR A 241 6.51 -11.79 10.64
C THR A 241 5.01 -11.52 10.71
N ASN A 242 4.60 -10.72 11.68
CA ASN A 242 3.23 -10.24 11.85
C ASN A 242 3.26 -8.77 12.26
N LEU A 243 2.34 -7.97 11.72
CA LEU A 243 2.12 -6.58 12.11
C LEU A 243 0.93 -6.52 13.07
N HIS A 244 1.23 -6.64 14.36
CA HIS A 244 0.22 -6.50 15.41
C HIS A 244 -0.11 -5.02 15.67
N THR A 245 -1.19 -4.76 16.41
CA THR A 245 -1.60 -3.40 16.76
C THR A 245 -0.52 -2.65 17.55
N SER A 246 0.21 -3.34 18.42
CA SER A 246 1.35 -2.77 19.17
C SER A 246 2.49 -2.32 18.25
N ASP A 247 2.77 -3.09 17.19
CA ASP A 247 3.82 -2.73 16.21
C ASP A 247 3.33 -1.61 15.30
N ALA A 248 2.06 -1.63 14.91
CA ALA A 248 1.42 -0.56 14.14
C ALA A 248 1.49 0.79 14.87
N GLN A 249 1.28 0.82 16.19
CA GLN A 249 1.42 2.03 17.00
C GLN A 249 2.84 2.62 16.98
N MET A 250 3.85 1.81 16.69
CA MET A 250 5.25 2.26 16.62
C MET A 250 5.65 2.81 15.25
N MET A 251 4.79 2.70 14.23
CA MET A 251 5.05 3.28 12.91
C MET A 251 5.22 4.80 13.01
N PRO A 252 6.16 5.39 12.25
CA PRO A 252 6.36 6.83 12.25
C PRO A 252 5.10 7.57 11.76
N MET A 253 4.82 8.72 12.35
CA MET A 253 3.75 9.60 11.91
C MET A 253 4.33 11.01 11.69
N PRO A 254 4.61 11.42 10.46
CA PRO A 254 5.01 12.79 10.15
C PRO A 254 3.83 13.76 10.38
N ALA A 255 4.14 15.04 10.53
CA ALA A 255 3.14 16.06 10.81
C ALA A 255 2.08 16.15 9.68
N SER A 256 0.81 16.08 10.05
CA SER A 256 -0.32 16.01 9.09
C SER A 256 -0.60 17.32 8.34
N ASP A 257 -0.05 18.42 8.81
CA ASP A 257 -0.12 19.77 8.21
C ASP A 257 1.05 20.11 7.28
N ALA A 258 1.94 19.14 7.04
CA ALA A 258 3.09 19.34 6.15
C ALA A 258 2.66 19.56 4.68
N PRO A 259 3.45 20.30 3.89
CA PRO A 259 3.11 20.64 2.50
C PRO A 259 2.86 19.43 1.60
N LEU A 260 3.47 18.28 1.92
CA LEU A 260 3.30 17.03 1.17
C LEU A 260 2.04 16.23 1.54
N ALA A 261 1.26 16.66 2.55
CA ALA A 261 0.02 15.99 2.92
C ALA A 261 -1.04 16.06 1.81
N ILE A 262 -1.20 17.24 1.20
CA ILE A 262 -2.19 17.46 0.12
C ILE A 262 -1.94 16.56 -1.09
N PRO A 263 -0.73 16.54 -1.70
CA PRO A 263 -0.44 15.65 -2.83
C PRO A 263 -0.47 14.16 -2.45
N LEU A 264 -0.14 13.80 -1.21
CA LEU A 264 -0.26 12.41 -0.75
C LEU A 264 -1.72 11.99 -0.64
N LEU A 265 -2.58 12.80 -0.04
CA LEU A 265 -4.01 12.52 0.12
C LEU A 265 -4.70 12.31 -1.22
N LEU A 266 -4.43 13.16 -2.22
CA LEU A 266 -4.98 13.00 -3.56
C LEU A 266 -4.66 11.61 -4.13
N ARG A 267 -3.38 11.23 -4.14
CA ARG A 267 -2.94 9.96 -4.69
C ARG A 267 -3.50 8.77 -3.91
N ALA A 268 -3.50 8.86 -2.57
CA ALA A 268 -4.02 7.82 -1.69
C ALA A 268 -5.53 7.61 -1.89
N LEU A 269 -6.32 8.67 -1.95
CA LEU A 269 -7.77 8.58 -2.15
C LEU A 269 -8.11 8.10 -3.57
N ARG A 270 -7.41 8.58 -4.61
CA ARG A 270 -7.59 8.09 -5.98
C ARG A 270 -7.23 6.61 -6.14
N LEU A 271 -6.33 6.07 -5.32
CA LEU A 271 -6.04 4.64 -5.30
C LEU A 271 -7.09 3.82 -4.56
N ASN A 272 -7.68 4.35 -3.48
CA ASN A 272 -8.55 3.60 -2.57
C ASN A 272 -10.05 3.76 -2.88
N CYS A 273 -10.51 4.93 -3.33
CA CYS A 273 -11.94 5.23 -3.50
C CYS A 273 -12.54 4.60 -4.77
N LEU A 274 -12.43 3.29 -4.92
CA LEU A 274 -12.74 2.55 -6.15
C LEU A 274 -14.25 2.46 -6.47
N THR A 275 -15.13 2.64 -5.48
CA THR A 275 -16.58 2.49 -5.63
C THR A 275 -17.34 3.65 -4.99
N THR A 276 -18.65 3.75 -5.29
CA THR A 276 -19.55 4.75 -4.71
C THR A 276 -19.64 4.69 -3.18
N ALA A 277 -19.27 3.57 -2.56
CA ALA A 277 -19.21 3.44 -1.10
C ALA A 277 -18.21 4.41 -0.43
N TYR A 278 -17.31 5.01 -1.21
CA TYR A 278 -16.37 6.03 -0.74
C TYR A 278 -16.79 7.47 -1.09
N ALA A 279 -17.99 7.67 -1.67
CA ALA A 279 -18.40 8.99 -2.14
C ALA A 279 -18.43 10.04 -1.02
N ASP A 280 -18.92 9.67 0.16
CA ASP A 280 -18.96 10.57 1.33
C ASP A 280 -17.54 10.93 1.81
N LEU A 281 -16.63 9.94 1.86
CA LEU A 281 -15.23 10.18 2.22
C LEU A 281 -14.55 11.10 1.22
N TRP A 282 -14.79 10.87 -0.06
CA TRP A 282 -14.25 11.71 -1.14
C TRP A 282 -14.73 13.15 -1.03
N ALA A 283 -16.04 13.36 -0.87
CA ALA A 283 -16.64 14.68 -0.73
C ALA A 283 -16.17 15.42 0.55
N GLU A 284 -16.05 14.69 1.68
CA GLU A 284 -15.56 15.23 2.95
C GLU A 284 -14.11 15.73 2.84
N LEU A 285 -13.26 15.01 2.13
CA LEU A 285 -11.81 15.26 2.08
C LEU A 285 -11.37 16.02 0.82
N TYR A 286 -12.28 16.28 -0.11
CA TYR A 286 -11.94 16.99 -1.33
C TYR A 286 -11.30 18.35 -1.04
N ASN A 287 -10.24 18.66 -1.79
CA ASN A 287 -9.51 19.92 -1.69
C ASN A 287 -9.36 20.56 -3.07
N ASP A 288 -9.76 21.82 -3.23
CA ASP A 288 -9.68 22.52 -4.51
C ASP A 288 -8.26 22.63 -5.06
N ALA A 289 -7.23 22.63 -4.20
CA ALA A 289 -5.83 22.62 -4.61
C ALA A 289 -5.46 21.37 -5.45
N TRP A 290 -6.26 20.30 -5.38
CA TRP A 290 -6.02 19.11 -6.19
C TRP A 290 -6.25 19.33 -7.69
N ARG A 291 -6.98 20.35 -8.08
CA ARG A 291 -7.19 20.71 -9.50
C ARG A 291 -5.88 21.10 -10.19
N ASP A 292 -4.97 21.69 -9.43
CA ASP A 292 -3.66 22.12 -9.91
C ASP A 292 -2.58 21.04 -9.75
N GLU A 293 -2.93 19.89 -9.10
CA GLU A 293 -2.00 18.78 -8.94
C GLU A 293 -1.71 18.08 -10.26
N THR A 294 -0.43 17.94 -10.54
CA THR A 294 0.07 17.25 -11.73
C THR A 294 0.93 16.05 -11.33
N TRP A 295 1.10 15.13 -12.27
CA TRP A 295 2.12 14.11 -12.14
C TRP A 295 3.50 14.75 -12.09
N THR A 296 4.37 14.23 -11.23
CA THR A 296 5.77 14.71 -11.10
C THR A 296 6.70 14.03 -12.09
N VAL A 297 6.31 12.90 -12.62
CA VAL A 297 7.01 12.16 -13.68
C VAL A 297 6.28 12.37 -15.00
N ALA A 298 7.03 12.45 -16.08
CA ALA A 298 6.48 12.59 -17.43
C ALA A 298 5.93 11.24 -17.94
N TRP A 299 4.81 10.80 -17.35
CA TRP A 299 4.14 9.56 -17.75
C TRP A 299 3.52 9.69 -19.14
N PRO A 300 3.94 8.91 -20.15
CA PRO A 300 3.29 8.97 -21.46
C PRO A 300 1.85 8.42 -21.41
N ASN A 301 0.94 9.10 -22.09
CA ASN A 301 -0.47 8.67 -22.26
C ASN A 301 -1.27 8.45 -20.96
N ILE A 302 -0.89 9.08 -19.87
CA ILE A 302 -1.64 9.03 -18.61
C ILE A 302 -2.58 10.24 -18.50
N ALA A 303 -3.79 10.03 -17.97
CA ALA A 303 -4.74 11.13 -17.73
C ALA A 303 -4.19 12.10 -16.66
N PRO A 304 -4.50 13.41 -16.75
CA PRO A 304 -4.10 14.39 -15.75
C PRO A 304 -4.54 14.01 -14.34
N LEU A 305 -3.64 14.16 -13.37
CA LEU A 305 -3.90 13.77 -11.99
C LEU A 305 -4.99 14.63 -11.32
N GLY A 306 -5.01 15.93 -11.57
CA GLY A 306 -5.92 16.89 -10.95
C GLY A 306 -7.27 17.06 -11.67
N ASN A 307 -7.51 16.33 -12.77
CA ASN A 307 -8.77 16.45 -13.52
C ASN A 307 -9.93 15.71 -12.81
N ILE A 308 -10.30 16.23 -11.63
CA ILE A 308 -11.31 15.66 -10.73
C ILE A 308 -12.11 16.76 -10.04
N GLY A 309 -13.33 16.43 -9.60
CA GLY A 309 -14.23 17.34 -8.87
C GLY A 309 -14.56 16.85 -7.46
N PRO A 310 -15.36 17.62 -6.70
CA PRO A 310 -15.77 17.28 -5.34
C PRO A 310 -16.75 16.11 -5.29
N THR A 311 -17.45 15.82 -6.39
CA THR A 311 -18.37 14.70 -6.49
C THR A 311 -17.61 13.46 -6.98
N TRP A 312 -17.82 12.34 -6.29
CA TRP A 312 -17.24 11.06 -6.73
C TRP A 312 -17.88 10.60 -8.05
N GLU A 313 -17.05 10.26 -9.00
CA GLU A 313 -17.43 9.75 -10.32
C GLU A 313 -16.60 8.51 -10.65
N ARG A 314 -16.99 7.76 -11.71
CA ARG A 314 -16.23 6.59 -12.16
C ARG A 314 -14.76 6.89 -12.47
N VAL A 315 -14.46 8.10 -12.92
CA VAL A 315 -13.10 8.57 -13.25
C VAL A 315 -12.31 9.08 -12.03
N THR A 316 -12.96 9.26 -10.89
CA THR A 316 -12.33 9.71 -9.66
C THR A 316 -11.17 8.80 -9.22
N PRO A 317 -11.32 7.47 -9.12
CA PRO A 317 -10.20 6.58 -8.78
C PRO A 317 -9.32 6.28 -9.98
N LEU A 318 -8.04 6.00 -9.69
CA LEU A 318 -7.09 5.42 -10.64
C LEU A 318 -7.39 3.93 -10.77
N ARG A 319 -7.70 3.48 -11.97
CA ARG A 319 -8.21 2.13 -12.20
C ARG A 319 -7.27 1.22 -12.97
N THR A 320 -6.55 1.78 -13.96
CA THR A 320 -5.64 0.98 -14.78
C THR A 320 -4.39 0.58 -13.99
N GLU A 321 -3.77 -0.52 -14.37
CA GLU A 321 -2.55 -0.99 -13.73
C GLU A 321 -1.41 0.05 -13.84
N TYR A 322 -1.38 0.78 -14.95
CA TYR A 322 -0.40 1.85 -15.19
C TYR A 322 -0.60 3.05 -14.29
N GLU A 323 -1.81 3.61 -14.23
CA GLU A 323 -2.11 4.76 -13.36
C GLU A 323 -1.84 4.44 -11.89
N ARG A 324 -2.24 3.26 -11.44
CA ARG A 324 -2.03 2.81 -10.06
C ARG A 324 -0.55 2.64 -9.73
N ARG A 325 0.21 2.07 -10.67
CA ARG A 325 1.66 1.98 -10.52
C ARG A 325 2.31 3.37 -10.47
N ALA A 326 1.94 4.27 -11.38
CA ALA A 326 2.44 5.63 -11.41
C ALA A 326 2.21 6.35 -10.07
N ALA A 327 1.00 6.28 -9.54
CA ALA A 327 0.68 6.87 -8.24
C ALA A 327 1.51 6.26 -7.09
N LEU A 328 1.72 4.94 -7.08
CA LEU A 328 2.54 4.28 -6.05
C LEU A 328 4.01 4.67 -6.14
N VAL A 329 4.58 4.82 -7.33
CA VAL A 329 5.95 5.32 -7.53
C VAL A 329 6.10 6.74 -6.98
N GLU A 330 5.13 7.61 -7.29
CA GLU A 330 5.16 8.98 -6.76
C GLU A 330 4.93 9.04 -5.25
N ILE A 331 4.07 8.19 -4.68
CA ILE A 331 3.89 8.04 -3.22
C ILE A 331 5.19 7.59 -2.57
N ASP A 332 5.91 6.63 -3.16
CA ASP A 332 7.19 6.15 -2.63
C ASP A 332 8.20 7.31 -2.51
N ALA A 333 8.37 8.11 -3.57
CA ALA A 333 9.27 9.25 -3.60
C ALA A 333 8.82 10.39 -2.67
N LEU A 334 7.52 10.72 -2.69
CA LEU A 334 6.93 11.74 -1.82
C LEU A 334 7.16 11.42 -0.34
N VAL A 335 6.86 10.18 0.06
CA VAL A 335 7.03 9.76 1.46
C VAL A 335 8.51 9.68 1.83
N ALA A 336 9.39 9.29 0.90
CA ALA A 336 10.83 9.34 1.13
C ALA A 336 11.30 10.77 1.45
N VAL A 337 10.91 11.76 0.63
CA VAL A 337 11.21 13.18 0.88
C VAL A 337 10.67 13.62 2.23
N TRP A 338 9.43 13.28 2.55
CA TRP A 338 8.79 13.66 3.82
C TRP A 338 9.50 13.11 5.05
N LEU A 339 10.03 11.89 4.95
CA LEU A 339 10.79 11.24 6.01
C LEU A 339 12.28 11.63 6.04
N GLY A 340 12.74 12.45 5.09
CA GLY A 340 14.14 12.84 4.95
C GLY A 340 15.06 11.74 4.42
N ILE A 341 14.50 10.78 3.68
CA ILE A 341 15.23 9.75 2.93
C ILE A 341 15.67 10.38 1.60
N THR A 342 16.97 10.35 1.30
CA THR A 342 17.50 10.94 0.06
C THR A 342 17.16 10.07 -1.17
N GLU A 343 17.33 10.66 -2.35
CA GLU A 343 17.16 9.97 -3.64
C GLU A 343 18.01 8.69 -3.69
N GLU A 344 19.31 8.81 -3.41
CA GLU A 344 20.24 7.68 -3.45
C GLU A 344 19.92 6.60 -2.41
N GLN A 345 19.36 6.99 -1.26
CA GLN A 345 18.91 6.05 -0.23
C GLN A 345 17.67 5.28 -0.69
N LEU A 346 16.70 5.95 -1.31
CA LEU A 346 15.51 5.32 -1.87
C LEU A 346 15.89 4.35 -3.01
N GLU A 347 16.79 4.77 -3.90
CA GLU A 347 17.33 3.92 -4.95
C GLU A 347 18.05 2.70 -4.41
N ALA A 348 18.81 2.84 -3.31
CA ALA A 348 19.52 1.71 -2.71
C ALA A 348 18.57 0.70 -2.03
N ILE A 349 17.50 1.17 -1.41
CA ILE A 349 16.47 0.32 -0.78
C ILE A 349 15.80 -0.59 -1.81
N TYR A 350 15.47 -0.05 -2.99
CA TYR A 350 14.66 -0.76 -3.97
C TYR A 350 15.29 -2.09 -4.42
N PRO A 351 16.48 -2.16 -5.02
CA PRO A 351 17.07 -3.45 -5.44
C PRO A 351 17.52 -4.31 -4.25
N ALA A 352 17.90 -3.69 -3.11
CA ALA A 352 18.38 -4.44 -1.96
C ALA A 352 17.26 -5.19 -1.24
N ARG A 353 16.05 -4.65 -1.21
CA ARG A 353 14.94 -5.16 -0.39
C ARG A 353 13.75 -5.66 -1.18
N TYR A 354 13.64 -5.30 -2.45
CA TYR A 354 12.49 -5.61 -3.30
C TYR A 354 12.90 -6.32 -4.60
N PRO A 355 13.74 -7.39 -4.53
CA PRO A 355 14.18 -8.08 -5.76
C PRO A 355 13.00 -8.65 -6.53
N VAL A 356 11.96 -9.18 -5.87
CA VAL A 356 10.75 -9.71 -6.53
C VAL A 356 10.01 -8.61 -7.29
N LEU A 357 9.89 -7.41 -6.71
CA LEU A 357 9.28 -6.27 -7.39
C LEU A 357 10.12 -5.84 -8.60
N GLY A 358 11.45 -5.81 -8.45
CA GLY A 358 12.38 -5.56 -9.55
C GLY A 358 12.23 -6.57 -10.68
N ASP A 359 12.30 -7.86 -10.36
CA ASP A 359 12.12 -8.96 -11.33
C ASP A 359 10.77 -8.86 -12.08
N TYR A 360 9.71 -8.36 -11.42
CA TYR A 360 8.40 -8.16 -12.03
C TYR A 360 8.39 -6.94 -12.95
N GLU A 361 8.98 -5.82 -12.54
CA GLU A 361 9.02 -4.61 -13.36
C GLU A 361 9.96 -4.72 -14.55
N ASP A 362 11.06 -5.45 -14.41
CA ASP A 362 12.01 -5.68 -15.51
C ASP A 362 11.39 -6.33 -16.74
N VAL A 363 10.30 -7.04 -16.57
CA VAL A 363 9.57 -7.71 -17.66
C VAL A 363 8.21 -7.09 -17.94
N SER A 364 7.91 -5.90 -17.38
CA SER A 364 6.60 -5.27 -17.49
C SER A 364 6.59 -4.07 -18.43
N TRP A 365 5.52 -3.98 -19.21
CA TRP A 365 5.20 -2.88 -20.12
C TRP A 365 3.76 -2.46 -19.91
N TYR A 366 3.43 -1.26 -20.36
CA TYR A 366 2.06 -0.72 -20.31
C TYR A 366 1.70 -0.16 -21.67
N ASP A 367 0.51 -0.48 -22.15
CA ASP A 367 0.00 0.03 -23.42
C ASP A 367 -0.63 1.44 -23.27
N ALA A 368 -1.05 2.03 -24.37
CA ALA A 368 -1.65 3.36 -24.40
C ALA A 368 -2.96 3.46 -23.59
N THR A 369 -3.62 2.35 -23.28
CA THR A 369 -4.86 2.28 -22.46
C THR A 369 -4.57 2.03 -20.98
N GLY A 370 -3.30 1.85 -20.62
CA GLY A 370 -2.86 1.59 -19.25
C GLY A 370 -2.94 0.12 -18.80
N ARG A 371 -3.16 -0.82 -19.75
CA ARG A 371 -3.12 -2.26 -19.48
C ARG A 371 -1.68 -2.74 -19.39
N LYS A 372 -1.44 -3.61 -18.43
CA LYS A 372 -0.13 -4.24 -18.23
C LYS A 372 0.06 -5.42 -19.18
N LEU A 373 1.30 -5.54 -19.71
CA LEU A 373 1.79 -6.68 -20.46
C LEU A 373 3.16 -7.09 -19.89
N ALA A 374 3.33 -8.35 -19.51
CA ALA A 374 4.52 -8.81 -18.83
C ALA A 374 5.01 -10.17 -19.30
N GLY A 375 6.32 -10.38 -19.25
CA GLY A 375 6.96 -11.63 -19.68
C GLY A 375 6.92 -12.76 -18.65
N ASN A 376 6.63 -12.45 -17.40
CA ASN A 376 6.56 -13.43 -16.32
C ASN A 376 5.10 -13.72 -15.95
N TRP A 377 4.68 -14.99 -16.01
CA TRP A 377 3.33 -15.42 -15.75
C TRP A 377 2.81 -15.04 -14.35
N ASN A 378 3.71 -14.92 -13.34
CA ASN A 378 3.35 -14.47 -11.99
C ASN A 378 2.91 -13.00 -11.92
N THR A 379 3.28 -12.23 -12.94
CA THR A 379 3.00 -10.80 -13.02
C THR A 379 2.23 -10.40 -14.28
N PHE A 380 1.61 -11.34 -14.97
CA PHE A 380 0.74 -11.05 -16.10
C PHE A 380 -0.29 -9.99 -15.75
N GLY A 381 -0.50 -9.05 -16.66
CA GLY A 381 -1.60 -8.11 -16.59
C GLY A 381 -2.95 -8.80 -16.56
N THR A 382 -3.96 -8.11 -16.09
CA THR A 382 -5.31 -8.69 -16.01
C THR A 382 -5.82 -9.08 -17.40
N GLY A 383 -6.24 -10.34 -17.53
CA GLY A 383 -6.68 -10.91 -18.82
C GLY A 383 -5.55 -11.21 -19.82
N GLN A 384 -4.28 -10.99 -19.45
CA GLN A 384 -3.15 -11.36 -20.29
C GLN A 384 -3.02 -12.87 -20.42
N THR A 385 -2.71 -13.35 -21.62
CA THR A 385 -2.32 -14.73 -21.91
C THR A 385 -0.84 -14.84 -22.32
N LYS A 386 -0.33 -16.05 -22.42
CA LYS A 386 1.02 -16.30 -22.88
C LYS A 386 1.22 -15.89 -24.35
N GLU A 387 0.17 -16.06 -25.15
CA GLU A 387 0.15 -15.69 -26.57
C GLU A 387 0.30 -14.19 -26.77
N HIS A 388 -0.33 -13.36 -25.93
CA HIS A 388 -0.15 -11.90 -25.96
C HIS A 388 1.31 -11.49 -25.77
N TRP A 389 2.06 -12.19 -24.89
CA TRP A 389 3.48 -11.91 -24.73
C TRP A 389 4.29 -12.33 -25.96
N GLN A 390 4.00 -13.44 -26.56
CA GLN A 390 4.67 -13.89 -27.80
C GLN A 390 4.41 -12.93 -28.97
N GLN A 391 3.16 -12.47 -29.12
CA GLN A 391 2.81 -11.43 -30.10
C GLN A 391 3.60 -10.13 -29.84
N PHE A 392 3.72 -9.75 -28.56
CA PHE A 392 4.48 -8.55 -28.20
C PHE A 392 5.97 -8.65 -28.54
N GLN A 393 6.58 -9.79 -28.30
CA GLN A 393 7.97 -10.02 -28.68
C GLN A 393 8.18 -9.89 -30.20
N ALA A 394 7.30 -10.51 -31.00
CA ALA A 394 7.32 -10.38 -32.44
C ALA A 394 7.09 -8.92 -32.90
N TYR A 395 6.15 -8.20 -32.27
CA TYR A 395 5.90 -6.78 -32.51
C TYR A 395 7.15 -5.93 -32.21
N GLN A 396 7.86 -6.20 -31.09
CA GLN A 396 9.09 -5.49 -30.76
C GLN A 396 10.24 -5.75 -31.76
N GLU A 397 10.32 -6.98 -32.33
CA GLU A 397 11.32 -7.33 -33.32
C GLU A 397 11.12 -6.60 -34.66
N ASP A 398 9.87 -6.51 -35.15
CA ASP A 398 9.56 -5.81 -36.40
C ASP A 398 8.09 -5.34 -36.41
N GLN A 399 7.89 -4.06 -36.04
CA GLN A 399 6.55 -3.43 -35.99
C GLN A 399 5.90 -3.25 -37.37
N THR A 400 6.70 -3.38 -38.47
CA THR A 400 6.15 -3.27 -39.81
C THR A 400 5.53 -4.57 -40.30
N LYS A 401 5.94 -5.70 -39.76
CA LYS A 401 5.48 -7.04 -40.13
C LYS A 401 4.49 -7.65 -39.13
N ASN A 402 4.63 -7.25 -37.87
CA ASN A 402 3.83 -7.84 -36.80
C ASN A 402 2.89 -6.78 -36.21
N PRO A 403 1.58 -7.06 -36.08
CA PRO A 403 0.67 -6.16 -35.38
C PRO A 403 0.94 -6.17 -33.88
N PRO A 404 0.46 -5.15 -33.13
CA PRO A 404 0.47 -5.21 -31.66
C PRO A 404 -0.32 -6.41 -31.16
N PRO A 405 -0.09 -6.88 -29.92
CA PRO A 405 -0.85 -8.00 -29.33
C PRO A 405 -2.34 -7.72 -29.33
N ASP A 406 -3.16 -8.75 -29.47
CA ASP A 406 -4.60 -8.66 -29.51
C ASP A 406 -5.17 -7.94 -28.26
N GLY A 407 -5.96 -6.87 -28.50
CA GLY A 407 -6.57 -6.06 -27.45
C GLY A 407 -5.60 -5.12 -26.73
N TYR A 408 -4.35 -4.96 -27.17
CA TYR A 408 -3.39 -3.97 -26.70
C TYR A 408 -3.16 -2.86 -27.74
N GLN A 409 -2.87 -1.67 -27.28
CA GLN A 409 -2.73 -0.48 -28.14
C GLN A 409 -1.37 0.21 -27.94
N PRO A 410 -0.56 0.37 -29.00
CA PRO A 410 0.66 1.15 -28.92
C PRO A 410 0.34 2.65 -28.73
N PRO A 411 1.29 3.46 -28.23
CA PRO A 411 2.63 3.07 -27.86
C PRO A 411 2.71 2.32 -26.54
N PHE A 412 3.75 1.49 -26.40
CA PHE A 412 4.03 0.78 -25.16
C PHE A 412 5.08 1.51 -24.32
N TYR A 413 4.81 1.66 -23.06
CA TYR A 413 5.72 2.26 -22.09
C TYR A 413 6.44 1.16 -21.28
N LYS A 414 7.76 1.23 -21.23
CA LYS A 414 8.61 0.39 -20.40
C LYS A 414 8.81 1.07 -19.04
N ALA A 415 8.45 0.39 -17.97
CA ALA A 415 8.69 0.89 -16.63
C ALA A 415 10.19 1.00 -16.31
N ASP A 416 10.59 2.12 -15.70
CA ASP A 416 11.93 2.34 -15.15
C ASP A 416 11.79 3.05 -13.79
N ARG A 417 11.62 2.26 -12.73
CA ARG A 417 11.36 2.79 -11.38
C ARG A 417 12.48 3.70 -10.88
N ILE A 418 13.72 3.43 -11.22
CA ILE A 418 14.86 4.24 -10.77
C ILE A 418 14.82 5.62 -11.42
N ALA A 419 14.64 5.70 -12.74
CA ALA A 419 14.51 6.98 -13.44
C ALA A 419 13.28 7.76 -12.96
N GLU A 420 12.18 7.07 -12.71
CA GLU A 420 10.93 7.63 -12.19
C GLU A 420 11.09 8.16 -10.75
N TYR A 421 11.81 7.44 -9.89
CA TYR A 421 12.12 7.91 -8.53
C TYR A 421 12.94 9.20 -8.55
N ARG A 422 13.94 9.32 -9.42
CA ARG A 422 14.75 10.54 -9.55
C ARG A 422 13.88 11.75 -9.89
N GLN A 423 13.02 11.61 -10.88
CA GLN A 423 12.12 12.70 -11.29
C GLN A 423 11.16 13.09 -10.16
N ALA A 424 10.47 12.12 -9.58
CA ALA A 424 9.50 12.36 -8.52
C ALA A 424 10.15 12.93 -7.25
N HIS A 425 11.27 12.37 -6.81
CA HIS A 425 11.99 12.81 -5.62
C HIS A 425 12.50 14.26 -5.78
N ALA A 426 13.07 14.60 -6.93
CA ALA A 426 13.51 15.96 -7.23
C ALA A 426 12.34 16.96 -7.19
N ALA A 427 11.20 16.63 -7.81
CA ALA A 427 10.01 17.46 -7.82
C ALA A 427 9.45 17.70 -6.40
N PHE A 428 9.28 16.66 -5.59
CA PHE A 428 8.78 16.81 -4.21
C PHE A 428 9.78 17.52 -3.30
N THR A 429 11.08 17.34 -3.52
CA THR A 429 12.12 18.10 -2.81
C THR A 429 12.03 19.60 -3.14
N GLY A 430 11.78 19.95 -4.38
CA GLY A 430 11.51 21.35 -4.81
C GLY A 430 10.34 21.95 -4.05
N ARG A 431 9.19 21.26 -4.04
CA ARG A 431 7.97 21.71 -3.30
C ARG A 431 8.20 21.92 -1.81
N MET A 432 8.99 21.03 -1.17
CA MET A 432 9.33 21.20 0.25
C MET A 432 10.19 22.43 0.51
N LYS A 433 11.11 22.77 -0.40
CA LYS A 433 11.95 23.98 -0.29
C LYS A 433 11.14 25.25 -0.49
N GLU A 434 10.26 25.27 -1.48
CA GLU A 434 9.36 26.40 -1.77
C GLU A 434 8.43 26.68 -0.59
N ALA A 435 7.90 25.66 0.06
CA ALA A 435 7.04 25.81 1.22
C ALA A 435 7.78 26.25 2.49
N ALA A 436 9.11 26.13 2.54
CA ALA A 436 9.96 26.54 3.67
C ALA A 436 10.55 27.95 3.49
N SER A 437 10.45 28.54 2.28
CA SER A 437 10.90 29.91 1.93
C SER A 437 9.80 30.94 2.15
#